data_b419f5c38c12de0f51719081bdc32d9d
#
_entry.id   b419f5c38c12de0f51719081bdc32d9d
#
_cell.length_a   1.000
_cell.length_b   1.000
_cell.length_c   1.000
_cell.angle_alpha   90.00
_cell.angle_beta   90.00
_cell.angle_gamma   90.00
#
_symmetry.space_group_name_H-M   'P 1'
#
loop_
_entity.id
_entity.type
_entity.pdbx_description
1 polymer ?
#
loop_
_entity_poly.entity_id
_entity_poly.type
_entity_poly.pdbx_seq_one_letter_code
_entity_poly.pdbx_strand_id
1 'polypeptide(L)'
;MYGFTKEDRSSFPYWFAHWCAFQMVALNCHKWKFGYVFHDLYKPWLRLFMSYEKVQMFHNKNSHHHLLYVFLHGTKHADWVGMIIDWECSRFTKQAAELNARDEKERVISTLRSLDMSNKTVRQLSKLGLLPNKDNYFEMEKFKETIDFIEMNLDKALQKLNL
;
A
#
# COMPACT_ATOMS: atom_id res chain seq x y z
N MET A 1 -4.07 19.52 12.25
CA MET A 1 -4.86 18.48 11.55
C MET A 1 -4.97 17.30 12.50
N TYR A 2 -6.18 16.81 12.79
CA TYR A 2 -6.37 15.67 13.71
C TYR A 2 -6.09 14.38 12.95
N GLY A 3 -4.93 13.76 13.20
CA GLY A 3 -4.64 12.43 12.68
C GLY A 3 -5.42 11.35 13.42
N PHE A 4 -5.92 10.36 12.72
CA PHE A 4 -6.64 9.24 13.31
C PHE A 4 -5.68 8.23 13.95
N THR A 5 -6.04 7.71 15.13
CA THR A 5 -5.30 6.65 15.81
C THR A 5 -5.41 5.33 15.02
N LYS A 6 -4.67 4.31 15.45
CA LYS A 6 -4.74 2.99 14.83
C LYS A 6 -6.14 2.36 15.01
N GLU A 7 -6.78 2.60 16.14
CA GLU A 7 -8.11 2.13 16.49
C GLU A 7 -9.18 2.79 15.61
N ASP A 8 -9.01 4.06 15.30
CA ASP A 8 -9.95 4.82 14.48
C ASP A 8 -9.96 4.42 13.01
N ARG A 9 -8.90 3.74 12.52
CA ARG A 9 -8.74 3.39 11.09
C ARG A 9 -9.82 2.45 10.54
N SER A 10 -10.64 1.87 11.40
CA SER A 10 -11.79 1.06 11.01
C SER A 10 -13.09 1.87 10.87
N SER A 11 -13.06 3.15 11.24
CA SER A 11 -14.25 4.00 11.30
C SER A 11 -14.60 4.63 9.93
N PHE A 12 -15.88 4.94 9.74
CA PHE A 12 -16.34 5.65 8.55
C PHE A 12 -15.70 7.06 8.43
N PRO A 13 -15.56 7.87 9.52
CA PRO A 13 -14.87 9.16 9.44
C PRO A 13 -13.44 9.05 8.93
N TYR A 14 -12.68 8.05 9.39
CA TYR A 14 -11.33 7.81 8.88
C TYR A 14 -11.34 7.49 7.39
N TRP A 15 -12.17 6.53 6.97
CA TRP A 15 -12.27 6.17 5.57
C TRP A 15 -12.61 7.38 4.69
N PHE A 16 -13.61 8.18 5.09
CA PHE A 16 -13.99 9.36 4.32
C PHE A 16 -12.88 10.40 4.26
N ALA A 17 -12.19 10.67 5.37
CA ALA A 17 -11.05 11.58 5.41
C ALA A 17 -9.90 11.07 4.52
N HIS A 18 -9.62 9.78 4.54
CA HIS A 18 -8.60 9.16 3.70
C HIS A 18 -8.96 9.24 2.22
N TRP A 19 -10.20 8.95 1.88
CA TRP A 19 -10.71 9.09 0.51
C TRP A 19 -10.59 10.54 0.01
N CYS A 20 -11.01 11.53 0.80
CA CYS A 20 -10.85 12.95 0.46
C CYS A 20 -9.37 13.32 0.25
N ALA A 21 -8.49 12.91 1.16
CA ALA A 21 -7.06 13.17 1.04
C ALA A 21 -6.47 12.55 -0.24
N PHE A 22 -6.87 11.33 -0.58
CA PHE A 22 -6.45 10.65 -1.81
C PHE A 22 -6.87 11.45 -3.06
N GLN A 23 -8.14 11.90 -3.12
CA GLN A 23 -8.62 12.74 -4.24
C GLN A 23 -7.83 14.04 -4.34
N MET A 24 -7.60 14.71 -3.21
CA MET A 24 -6.86 15.98 -3.18
C MET A 24 -5.41 15.81 -3.65
N VAL A 25 -4.70 14.79 -3.18
CA VAL A 25 -3.32 14.51 -3.63
C VAL A 25 -3.30 14.21 -5.13
N ALA A 26 -4.21 13.37 -5.61
CA ALA A 26 -4.31 13.03 -7.04
C ALA A 26 -4.57 14.26 -7.92
N LEU A 27 -5.45 15.16 -7.48
CA LEU A 27 -5.76 16.41 -8.18
C LEU A 27 -4.56 17.37 -8.16
N ASN A 28 -3.94 17.58 -7.01
CA ASN A 28 -2.79 18.48 -6.85
C ASN A 28 -1.60 18.04 -7.70
N CYS A 29 -1.40 16.73 -7.84
CA CYS A 29 -0.35 16.17 -8.70
C CYS A 29 -0.75 16.09 -10.17
N HIS A 30 -1.94 16.56 -10.57
CA HIS A 30 -2.47 16.46 -11.94
C HIS A 30 -2.50 15.02 -12.50
N LYS A 31 -2.73 14.03 -11.60
CA LYS A 31 -2.79 12.59 -11.95
C LYS A 31 -4.13 11.95 -11.59
N TRP A 32 -5.13 12.76 -11.34
CA TRP A 32 -6.47 12.27 -11.09
C TRP A 32 -7.05 11.52 -12.31
N LYS A 33 -7.71 10.41 -12.05
CA LYS A 33 -8.44 9.61 -13.03
C LYS A 33 -9.77 9.15 -12.44
N PHE A 34 -10.79 8.96 -13.29
CA PHE A 34 -12.14 8.60 -12.84
C PHE A 34 -12.16 7.36 -11.95
N GLY A 35 -11.31 6.36 -12.21
CA GLY A 35 -11.20 5.17 -11.37
C GLY A 35 -10.83 5.45 -9.92
N TYR A 36 -10.20 6.58 -9.62
CA TYR A 36 -9.82 6.99 -8.27
C TYR A 36 -11.02 7.40 -7.39
N VAL A 37 -12.17 7.74 -7.99
CA VAL A 37 -13.41 7.96 -7.24
C VAL A 37 -13.80 6.71 -6.44
N PHE A 38 -13.50 5.53 -6.98
CA PHE A 38 -13.82 4.24 -6.35
C PHE A 38 -12.73 3.75 -5.40
N HIS A 39 -11.67 4.55 -5.17
CA HIS A 39 -10.63 4.18 -4.21
C HIS A 39 -11.23 3.90 -2.84
N ASP A 40 -11.04 2.69 -2.35
CA ASP A 40 -11.48 2.23 -1.04
C ASP A 40 -13.00 2.27 -0.75
N LEU A 41 -13.82 2.62 -1.74
CA LEU A 41 -15.27 2.80 -1.58
C LEU A 41 -15.98 1.57 -1.00
N TYR A 42 -15.49 0.38 -1.25
CA TYR A 42 -16.09 -0.87 -0.76
C TYR A 42 -15.72 -1.22 0.69
N LYS A 43 -14.68 -0.62 1.27
CA LYS A 43 -14.22 -0.93 2.64
C LYS A 43 -15.30 -0.75 3.71
N PRO A 44 -16.06 0.38 3.75
CA PRO A 44 -17.16 0.53 4.71
C PRO A 44 -18.21 -0.56 4.62
N TRP A 45 -18.55 -0.99 3.40
CA TRP A 45 -19.55 -2.04 3.17
C TRP A 45 -19.06 -3.40 3.64
N LEU A 46 -17.83 -3.76 3.35
CA LEU A 46 -17.25 -5.01 3.84
C LEU A 46 -17.16 -5.05 5.36
N ARG A 47 -16.99 -3.90 6.02
CA ARG A 47 -16.96 -3.80 7.48
C ARG A 47 -18.27 -4.20 8.17
N LEU A 48 -19.39 -4.18 7.46
CA LEU A 48 -20.66 -4.67 7.99
C LEU A 48 -20.67 -6.20 8.18
N PHE A 49 -19.80 -6.92 7.46
CA PHE A 49 -19.80 -8.39 7.41
C PHE A 49 -18.47 -9.02 7.88
N MET A 50 -17.40 -8.23 7.98
CA MET A 50 -16.05 -8.71 8.26
C MET A 50 -15.35 -7.85 9.32
N SER A 51 -14.38 -8.47 10.06
CA SER A 51 -13.49 -7.72 10.94
C SER A 51 -12.59 -6.78 10.12
N TYR A 52 -12.05 -5.74 10.78
CA TYR A 52 -11.15 -4.78 10.12
C TYR A 52 -9.95 -5.46 9.46
N GLU A 53 -9.33 -6.41 10.16
CA GLU A 53 -8.16 -7.15 9.67
C GLU A 53 -8.48 -7.94 8.40
N LYS A 54 -9.66 -8.57 8.35
CA LYS A 54 -10.11 -9.31 7.16
C LYS A 54 -10.36 -8.38 5.98
N VAL A 55 -11.01 -7.23 6.22
CA VAL A 55 -11.22 -6.21 5.17
C VAL A 55 -9.89 -5.68 4.67
N GLN A 56 -8.95 -5.38 5.56
CA GLN A 56 -7.62 -4.86 5.19
C GLN A 56 -6.83 -5.90 4.39
N MET A 57 -6.85 -7.17 4.83
CA MET A 57 -6.19 -8.26 4.10
C MET A 57 -6.81 -8.46 2.70
N PHE A 58 -8.14 -8.45 2.61
CA PHE A 58 -8.84 -8.53 1.33
C PHE A 58 -8.45 -7.38 0.41
N HIS A 59 -8.45 -6.15 0.93
CA HIS A 59 -8.07 -4.96 0.20
C HIS A 59 -6.63 -5.06 -0.33
N ASN A 60 -5.67 -5.36 0.53
CA ASN A 60 -4.25 -5.44 0.16
C ASN A 60 -3.98 -6.49 -0.93
N LYS A 61 -4.76 -7.60 -0.94
CA LYS A 61 -4.62 -8.66 -1.95
C LYS A 61 -5.21 -8.31 -3.31
N ASN A 62 -6.27 -7.49 -3.34
CA ASN A 62 -7.06 -7.28 -4.54
C ASN A 62 -6.92 -5.88 -5.14
N SER A 63 -6.32 -4.94 -4.43
CA SER A 63 -6.18 -3.57 -4.91
C SER A 63 -4.82 -3.34 -5.54
N HIS A 64 -4.82 -2.91 -6.79
CA HIS A 64 -3.66 -2.74 -7.68
C HIS A 64 -2.60 -1.75 -7.15
N HIS A 65 -2.96 -0.92 -6.18
CA HIS A 65 -2.08 0.06 -5.54
C HIS A 65 -1.46 -0.46 -4.23
N HIS A 66 -1.43 -1.79 -4.01
CA HIS A 66 -0.76 -2.40 -2.87
C HIS A 66 0.34 -3.37 -3.27
N LEU A 67 1.43 -3.38 -2.49
CA LEU A 67 2.56 -4.29 -2.73
C LEU A 67 2.16 -5.77 -2.64
N LEU A 68 1.23 -6.12 -1.74
CA LEU A 68 0.76 -7.50 -1.65
C LEU A 68 0.10 -7.95 -2.94
N TYR A 69 -0.67 -7.07 -3.61
CA TYR A 69 -1.20 -7.35 -4.94
C TYR A 69 -0.07 -7.64 -5.95
N VAL A 70 0.99 -6.82 -5.94
CA VAL A 70 2.14 -6.98 -6.84
C VAL A 70 2.83 -8.34 -6.65
N PHE A 71 3.04 -8.75 -5.41
CA PHE A 71 3.65 -10.06 -5.11
C PHE A 71 2.77 -11.25 -5.48
N LEU A 72 1.44 -11.11 -5.39
CA LEU A 72 0.49 -12.19 -5.71
C LEU A 72 0.18 -12.30 -7.20
N HIS A 73 0.09 -11.18 -7.91
CA HIS A 73 -0.44 -11.10 -9.28
C HIS A 73 0.57 -10.58 -10.29
N GLY A 74 1.78 -10.23 -9.83
CA GLY A 74 2.82 -9.64 -10.67
C GLY A 74 2.64 -8.15 -10.90
N THR A 75 3.61 -7.58 -11.59
CA THR A 75 3.79 -6.13 -11.73
C THR A 75 2.97 -5.49 -12.86
N LYS A 76 2.43 -6.31 -13.77
CA LYS A 76 1.81 -5.84 -15.03
C LYS A 76 0.61 -4.89 -14.82
N HIS A 77 -0.19 -5.14 -13.81
CA HIS A 77 -1.42 -4.40 -13.53
C HIS A 77 -1.30 -3.50 -12.28
N ALA A 78 -0.10 -3.34 -11.73
CA ALA A 78 0.13 -2.51 -10.56
C ALA A 78 -0.12 -1.03 -10.87
N ASP A 79 -0.85 -0.35 -9.99
CA ASP A 79 -1.05 1.09 -10.05
C ASP A 79 0.00 1.81 -9.17
N TRP A 80 1.21 1.94 -9.70
CA TRP A 80 2.34 2.57 -8.99
C TRP A 80 2.06 4.02 -8.58
N VAL A 81 1.40 4.77 -9.45
CA VAL A 81 1.00 6.16 -9.16
C VAL A 81 -0.04 6.19 -8.04
N GLY A 82 -1.05 5.33 -8.11
CA GLY A 82 -2.05 5.18 -7.03
C GLY A 82 -1.42 4.78 -5.71
N MET A 83 -0.39 3.92 -5.71
CA MET A 83 0.35 3.51 -4.51
C MET A 83 1.06 4.69 -3.84
N ILE A 84 1.77 5.50 -4.63
CA ILE A 84 2.44 6.71 -4.10
C ILE A 84 1.43 7.74 -3.59
N ILE A 85 0.31 7.94 -4.30
CA ILE A 85 -0.77 8.83 -3.85
C ILE A 85 -1.35 8.33 -2.51
N ASP A 86 -1.57 7.02 -2.36
CA ASP A 86 -2.08 6.41 -1.14
C ASP A 86 -1.12 6.61 0.06
N TRP A 87 0.19 6.47 -0.16
CA TRP A 87 1.19 6.75 0.86
C TRP A 87 1.25 8.23 1.21
N GLU A 88 1.25 9.11 0.22
CA GLU A 88 1.28 10.56 0.44
C GLU A 88 0.03 11.05 1.18
N CYS A 89 -1.17 10.54 0.83
CA CYS A 89 -2.39 10.93 1.52
C CYS A 89 -2.45 10.43 2.97
N SER A 90 -1.75 9.34 3.27
CA SER A 90 -1.68 8.77 4.63
C SER A 90 -1.09 9.73 5.65
N ARG A 91 -0.13 10.59 5.27
CA ARG A 91 0.46 11.59 6.19
C ARG A 91 -0.54 12.65 6.66
N PHE A 92 -1.63 12.86 5.91
CA PHE A 92 -2.68 13.81 6.30
C PHE A 92 -3.76 13.19 7.17
N THR A 93 -3.85 11.87 7.20
CA THR A 93 -4.95 11.15 7.85
C THR A 93 -4.53 10.30 9.03
N LYS A 94 -3.25 9.91 9.14
CA LYS A 94 -2.76 9.05 10.23
C LYS A 94 -1.93 9.87 11.23
N GLN A 95 -2.20 9.67 12.52
CA GLN A 95 -1.55 10.41 13.60
C GLN A 95 -0.03 10.22 13.67
N ALA A 96 0.47 9.05 13.27
CA ALA A 96 1.89 8.71 13.31
C ALA A 96 2.58 8.82 11.94
N ALA A 97 1.90 9.32 10.92
CA ALA A 97 2.44 9.38 9.57
C ALA A 97 3.10 10.74 9.33
N GLU A 98 4.27 10.94 9.90
CA GLU A 98 5.16 12.06 9.53
C GLU A 98 5.86 11.77 8.19
N LEU A 99 5.83 10.51 7.73
CA LEU A 99 6.49 10.09 6.50
C LEU A 99 5.70 10.55 5.28
N ASN A 100 6.36 11.28 4.40
CA ASN A 100 5.88 11.52 3.04
C ASN A 100 6.04 10.24 2.19
N ALA A 101 5.52 10.25 0.96
CA ALA A 101 5.57 9.08 0.09
C ALA A 101 7.01 8.62 -0.23
N ARG A 102 7.97 9.54 -0.30
CA ARG A 102 9.38 9.22 -0.54
C ARG A 102 9.98 8.45 0.64
N ASP A 103 9.82 8.97 1.85
CA ASP A 103 10.33 8.32 3.07
C ASP A 103 9.66 6.97 3.31
N GLU A 104 8.35 6.86 3.02
CA GLU A 104 7.63 5.59 3.09
C GLU A 104 8.19 4.57 2.08
N LYS A 105 8.49 4.99 0.85
CA LYS A 105 9.18 4.15 -0.15
C LYS A 105 10.51 3.63 0.40
N GLU A 106 11.36 4.51 0.90
CA GLU A 106 12.67 4.14 1.45
C GLU A 106 12.53 3.13 2.60
N ARG A 107 11.60 3.39 3.52
CA ARG A 107 11.31 2.49 4.63
C ARG A 107 10.86 1.11 4.15
N VAL A 108 9.97 1.06 3.18
CA VAL A 108 9.43 -0.20 2.63
C VAL A 108 10.51 -0.98 1.89
N ILE A 109 11.26 -0.34 1.00
CA ILE A 109 12.34 -0.98 0.23
C ILE A 109 13.44 -1.49 1.16
N SER A 110 13.88 -0.67 2.11
CA SER A 110 14.86 -1.08 3.13
C SER A 110 14.37 -2.31 3.92
N THR A 111 13.09 -2.31 4.34
CA THR A 111 12.49 -3.45 5.04
C THR A 111 12.50 -4.70 4.17
N LEU A 112 12.09 -4.61 2.90
CA LEU A 112 12.07 -5.75 1.99
C LEU A 112 13.47 -6.30 1.74
N ARG A 113 14.46 -5.42 1.55
CA ARG A 113 15.86 -5.82 1.33
C ARG A 113 16.53 -6.42 2.56
N SER A 114 16.08 -6.07 3.77
CA SER A 114 16.58 -6.63 5.02
C SER A 114 16.04 -8.04 5.32
N LEU A 115 15.06 -8.51 4.55
CA LEU A 115 14.47 -9.84 4.75
C LEU A 115 15.44 -10.93 4.27
N ASP A 116 15.75 -11.86 5.15
CA ASP A 116 16.52 -13.08 4.84
C ASP A 116 15.58 -14.29 4.72
N MET A 117 16.06 -15.39 4.15
CA MET A 117 15.30 -16.61 3.89
C MET A 117 15.17 -17.53 5.12
N SER A 118 15.43 -17.04 6.32
CA SER A 118 15.15 -17.79 7.53
C SER A 118 13.65 -17.91 7.79
N ASN A 119 13.26 -18.87 8.64
CA ASN A 119 11.86 -18.99 9.11
C ASN A 119 11.32 -17.69 9.75
N LYS A 120 12.21 -16.82 10.21
CA LYS A 120 11.88 -15.48 10.73
C LYS A 120 11.39 -14.56 9.61
N THR A 121 12.01 -14.63 8.44
CA THR A 121 11.61 -13.88 7.23
C THR A 121 10.23 -14.27 6.77
N VAL A 122 9.92 -15.56 6.68
CA VAL A 122 8.58 -16.03 6.33
C VAL A 122 7.55 -15.46 7.29
N ARG A 123 7.84 -15.43 8.60
CA ARG A 123 6.97 -14.80 9.60
C ARG A 123 6.86 -13.28 9.44
N GLN A 124 7.94 -12.61 9.06
CA GLN A 124 7.93 -11.16 8.80
C GLN A 124 7.13 -10.85 7.53
N LEU A 125 7.34 -11.57 6.45
CA LEU A 125 6.56 -11.43 5.22
C LEU A 125 5.07 -11.69 5.47
N SER A 126 4.74 -12.70 6.26
CA SER A 126 3.36 -12.99 6.67
C SER A 126 2.76 -11.83 7.49
N LYS A 127 3.51 -11.26 8.44
CA LYS A 127 3.07 -10.09 9.21
C LYS A 127 2.87 -8.83 8.35
N LEU A 128 3.68 -8.68 7.31
CA LEU A 128 3.55 -7.60 6.32
C LEU A 128 2.43 -7.86 5.32
N GLY A 129 1.80 -9.05 5.36
CA GLY A 129 0.80 -9.45 4.39
C GLY A 129 1.36 -9.70 3.00
N LEU A 130 2.66 -10.01 2.89
CA LEU A 130 3.40 -10.16 1.64
C LEU A 130 3.65 -11.61 1.24
N LEU A 131 3.18 -12.61 2.01
CA LEU A 131 3.28 -14.01 1.62
C LEU A 131 2.10 -14.44 0.77
N PRO A 132 2.35 -14.93 -0.45
CA PRO A 132 1.43 -15.85 -1.10
C PRO A 132 1.44 -17.18 -0.34
N ASN A 133 0.40 -17.97 -0.46
CA ASN A 133 0.16 -19.25 0.20
C ASN A 133 1.41 -20.06 0.56
N LYS A 134 1.34 -20.84 1.64
CA LYS A 134 2.39 -21.64 2.28
C LYS A 134 3.21 -22.56 1.35
N ASP A 135 2.77 -22.77 0.14
CA ASP A 135 3.34 -23.75 -0.81
C ASP A 135 4.20 -23.14 -1.92
N ASN A 136 4.36 -21.83 -1.99
CA ASN A 136 5.20 -21.19 -3.00
C ASN A 136 6.65 -21.07 -2.52
N TYR A 137 7.49 -21.89 -3.14
CA TYR A 137 8.94 -21.86 -2.99
C TYR A 137 9.46 -20.47 -3.39
N PHE A 138 10.05 -19.78 -2.43
CA PHE A 138 10.52 -18.42 -2.61
C PHE A 138 11.97 -18.45 -3.14
N GLU A 139 12.18 -18.20 -4.43
CA GLU A 139 13.52 -18.04 -4.98
C GLU A 139 14.09 -16.66 -4.64
N MET A 140 15.15 -16.61 -3.83
CA MET A 140 15.75 -15.38 -3.32
C MET A 140 16.20 -14.43 -4.43
N GLU A 141 16.74 -14.95 -5.54
CA GLU A 141 17.15 -14.11 -6.66
C GLU A 141 15.97 -13.43 -7.33
N LYS A 142 14.91 -14.16 -7.60
CA LYS A 142 13.65 -13.58 -8.14
C LYS A 142 13.03 -12.55 -7.17
N PHE A 143 13.19 -12.76 -5.88
CA PHE A 143 12.72 -11.77 -4.89
C PHE A 143 13.52 -10.49 -4.97
N LYS A 144 14.85 -10.56 -5.06
CA LYS A 144 15.71 -9.39 -5.21
C LYS A 144 15.41 -8.64 -6.50
N GLU A 145 15.32 -9.34 -7.62
CA GLU A 145 14.93 -8.76 -8.91
C GLU A 145 13.56 -8.08 -8.84
N THR A 146 12.61 -8.71 -8.13
CA THR A 146 11.27 -8.12 -7.91
C THR A 146 11.34 -6.85 -7.09
N ILE A 147 12.18 -6.81 -6.03
CA ILE A 147 12.37 -5.60 -5.22
C ILE A 147 12.97 -4.48 -6.06
N ASP A 148 14.00 -4.75 -6.84
CA ASP A 148 14.65 -3.76 -7.70
C ASP A 148 13.68 -3.22 -8.75
N PHE A 149 12.85 -4.08 -9.31
CA PHE A 149 11.79 -3.68 -10.24
C PHE A 149 10.70 -2.81 -9.55
N ILE A 150 10.30 -3.17 -8.34
CA ILE A 150 9.36 -2.39 -7.52
C ILE A 150 9.93 -1.00 -7.26
N GLU A 151 11.16 -0.92 -6.76
CA GLU A 151 11.83 0.34 -6.46
C GLU A 151 11.90 1.25 -7.68
N MET A 152 12.38 0.73 -8.80
CA MET A 152 12.44 1.48 -10.07
C MET A 152 11.08 2.06 -10.48
N ASN A 153 9.98 1.31 -10.31
CA ASN A 153 8.65 1.79 -10.69
C ASN A 153 8.09 2.80 -9.68
N LEU A 154 8.39 2.65 -8.40
CA LEU A 154 8.04 3.63 -7.38
C LEU A 154 8.79 4.96 -7.61
N ASP A 155 10.08 4.91 -7.98
CA ASP A 155 10.84 6.11 -8.33
C ASP A 155 10.26 6.82 -9.56
N LYS A 156 9.91 6.06 -10.61
CA LYS A 156 9.22 6.62 -11.78
C LYS A 156 7.86 7.25 -11.39
N ALA A 157 7.14 6.65 -10.45
CA ALA A 157 5.87 7.20 -9.99
C ALA A 157 6.07 8.49 -9.17
N LEU A 158 7.06 8.54 -8.26
CA LEU A 158 7.44 9.76 -7.54
C LEU A 158 7.82 10.89 -8.49
N GLN A 159 8.66 10.61 -9.49
CA GLN A 159 9.02 11.60 -10.52
C GLN A 159 7.80 12.12 -11.29
N LYS A 160 6.87 11.23 -11.68
CA LYS A 160 5.63 11.61 -12.37
C LYS A 160 4.72 12.50 -11.54
N LEU A 161 4.83 12.43 -10.21
CA LEU A 161 4.02 13.20 -9.26
C LEU A 161 4.74 14.46 -8.77
N ASN A 162 6.01 14.64 -9.13
CA ASN A 162 6.89 15.70 -8.61
C ASN A 162 7.01 15.67 -7.07
N LEU A 163 7.06 14.46 -6.50
CA LEU A 163 7.23 14.20 -5.06
C LEU A 163 8.64 13.71 -4.74
#